data_c60d401fc67b25050e6a084039aabe6d
#
_entry.id   c60d401fc67b25050e6a084039aabe6d
#
_cell.length_a   1.000
_cell.length_b   1.000
_cell.length_c   1.000
_cell.angle_alpha   90.00
_cell.angle_beta   90.00
_cell.angle_gamma   90.00
#
_symmetry.space_group_name_H-M   'P 1'
#
loop_
_entity.id
_entity.type
_entity.pdbx_description
1 polymer ?
#
loop_
_entity_poly.entity_id
_entity_poly.type
_entity_poly.pdbx_seq_one_letter_code
_entity_poly.pdbx_strand_id
1 'polypeptide(L)' 'MDPEAAWKELLQARQERDWDRAEELAEGLLDWLDRGGAPPTTIGDARVGKVWHRTIAHATCLFVLVDVKAARKRASRV' A
#
# COMPACT_ATOMS: atom_id res chain seq x y z
N MET A 1 8.56 -8.93 -8.26
CA MET A 1 8.36 -7.96 -7.15
C MET A 1 8.65 -8.62 -5.81
N ASP A 2 9.18 -7.88 -4.85
CA ASP A 2 9.28 -8.34 -3.46
C ASP A 2 8.16 -7.66 -2.67
N PRO A 3 7.05 -8.36 -2.40
CA PRO A 3 5.90 -7.75 -1.72
C PRO A 3 6.21 -7.30 -0.29
N GLU A 4 7.15 -7.98 0.40
CA GLU A 4 7.53 -7.56 1.74
C GLU A 4 8.25 -6.21 1.73
N ALA A 5 9.18 -6.02 0.79
CA ALA A 5 9.88 -4.76 0.64
C ALA A 5 8.92 -3.65 0.19
N ALA A 6 8.06 -3.95 -0.77
CA ALA A 6 7.06 -2.99 -1.25
C ALA A 6 6.13 -2.52 -0.13
N TRP A 7 5.70 -3.42 0.73
CA TRP A 7 4.85 -3.11 1.87
C TRP A 7 5.54 -2.16 2.85
N LYS A 8 6.77 -2.47 3.22
CA LYS A 8 7.55 -1.62 4.12
C LYS A 8 7.79 -0.23 3.54
N GLU A 9 8.15 -0.17 2.28
CA GLU A 9 8.40 1.10 1.59
C GLU A 9 7.13 1.93 1.47
N LEU A 10 5.99 1.28 1.22
CA LEU A 10 4.70 1.95 1.15
C LEU A 10 4.36 2.64 2.46
N LEU A 11 4.47 1.92 3.57
CA LEU A 11 4.18 2.48 4.89
C LEU A 11 5.14 3.62 5.23
N GLN A 12 6.41 3.48 4.88
CA GLN A 12 7.40 4.52 5.09
C GLN A 12 7.10 5.77 4.24
N ALA A 13 6.80 5.59 2.97
CA ALA A 13 6.47 6.70 2.08
C ALA A 13 5.24 7.49 2.58
N ARG A 14 4.23 6.77 3.07
CA ARG A 14 3.05 7.40 3.65
C ARG A 14 3.41 8.19 4.91
N GLN A 15 4.21 7.64 5.78
CA GLN A 15 4.65 8.30 7.00
C GLN A 15 5.46 9.57 6.70
N GLU A 16 6.30 9.51 5.68
CA GLU A 16 7.11 10.64 5.25
C GLU A 16 6.34 11.63 4.38
N ARG A 17 5.09 11.31 4.05
CA ARG A 17 4.24 12.11 3.16
C ARG A 17 4.84 12.29 1.77
N ASP A 18 5.59 11.30 1.33
CA ASP A 18 6.10 11.21 -0.03
C ASP A 18 5.00 10.61 -0.91
N TRP A 19 4.08 11.49 -1.33
CA TRP A 19 2.85 11.04 -1.98
C TRP A 19 3.06 10.44 -3.36
N ASP A 20 4.02 10.91 -4.11
CA ASP A 20 4.32 10.35 -5.42
C ASP A 20 4.83 8.91 -5.29
N ARG A 21 5.74 8.70 -4.35
CA ARG A 21 6.26 7.37 -4.08
C ARG A 21 5.18 6.45 -3.49
N ALA A 22 4.37 6.97 -2.58
CA ALA A 22 3.28 6.21 -1.98
C ALA A 22 2.27 5.75 -3.05
N GLU A 23 1.92 6.62 -3.98
CA GLU A 23 1.04 6.27 -5.09
C GLU A 23 1.61 5.16 -5.95
N GLU A 24 2.86 5.30 -6.36
CA GLU A 24 3.54 4.32 -7.19
C GLU A 24 3.59 2.94 -6.52
N LEU A 25 3.96 2.92 -5.25
CA LEU A 25 4.05 1.68 -4.48
C LEU A 25 2.68 1.04 -4.25
N ALA A 26 1.66 1.84 -3.94
CA ALA A 26 0.30 1.34 -3.74
C ALA A 26 -0.28 0.74 -5.02
N GLU A 27 -0.12 1.43 -6.14
CA GLU A 27 -0.59 0.93 -7.42
C GLU A 27 0.14 -0.35 -7.84
N GLY A 28 1.45 -0.38 -7.66
CA GLY A 28 2.25 -1.56 -7.97
C GLY A 28 1.86 -2.76 -7.13
N LEU A 29 1.64 -2.57 -5.84
CA LEU A 29 1.25 -3.66 -4.95
C LEU A 29 -0.18 -4.13 -5.24
N LEU A 30 -1.11 -3.22 -5.52
CA LEU A 30 -2.47 -3.58 -5.93
C LEU A 30 -2.46 -4.45 -7.19
N ASP A 31 -1.70 -4.04 -8.20
CA ASP A 31 -1.57 -4.79 -9.44
C ASP A 31 -1.00 -6.19 -9.18
N TRP A 32 0.02 -6.29 -8.34
CA TRP A 32 0.61 -7.55 -7.93
C TRP A 32 -0.42 -8.48 -7.28
N LEU A 33 -1.22 -7.95 -6.36
CA LEU A 33 -2.26 -8.72 -5.65
C LEU A 33 -3.39 -9.13 -6.60
N ASP A 34 -3.80 -8.24 -7.50
CA ASP A 34 -4.87 -8.51 -8.46
C ASP A 34 -4.48 -9.59 -9.47
N ARG A 35 -3.20 -9.75 -9.74
CA ARG A 35 -2.70 -10.85 -10.59
C ARG A 35 -2.50 -12.16 -9.84
N GLY A 36 -2.87 -12.21 -8.57
CA GLY A 36 -2.70 -13.40 -7.76
C GLY A 36 -1.34 -13.53 -7.10
N GLY A 37 -0.55 -12.45 -7.06
CA GLY A 37 0.74 -12.44 -6.38
C GLY A 37 0.59 -12.70 -4.89
N ALA A 38 1.61 -13.30 -4.26
CA ALA A 38 1.59 -13.58 -2.83
C ALA A 38 1.56 -12.28 -2.03
N PRO A 39 0.68 -12.15 -1.02
CA PRO A 39 0.61 -10.93 -0.21
C PRO A 39 1.81 -10.82 0.74
N PRO A 40 2.16 -9.58 1.14
CA PRO A 40 3.15 -9.40 2.20
C PRO A 40 2.57 -9.79 3.55
N THR A 41 3.43 -10.01 4.53
CA THR A 41 3.00 -10.14 5.93
C THR A 41 2.66 -8.74 6.45
N THR A 42 1.40 -8.49 6.72
CA THR A 42 0.93 -7.15 7.08
C THR A 42 0.96 -6.91 8.58
N ILE A 43 -0.07 -7.38 9.31
CA ILE A 43 -0.12 -7.26 10.77
C ILE A 43 -0.25 -8.66 11.34
N GLY A 44 0.16 -8.84 12.60
CA GLY A 44 0.23 -10.17 13.19
C GLY A 44 1.44 -10.92 12.63
N ASP A 45 1.29 -12.22 12.36
CA ASP A 45 2.37 -13.01 11.80
C ASP A 45 1.88 -13.83 10.59
N ALA A 46 2.83 -14.50 9.92
CA ALA A 46 2.54 -15.25 8.70
C ALA A 46 1.54 -16.39 8.91
N ARG A 47 1.35 -16.86 10.14
CA ARG A 47 0.44 -17.97 10.45
C ARG A 47 -1.03 -17.59 10.35
N VAL A 48 -1.34 -16.30 10.32
CA VAL A 48 -2.73 -15.81 10.21
C VAL A 48 -3.34 -16.20 8.86
N GLY A 49 -2.51 -16.39 7.83
CA GLY A 49 -2.96 -16.88 6.53
C GLY A 49 -2.97 -15.83 5.43
N LYS A 50 -2.88 -16.32 4.21
CA LYS A 50 -2.75 -15.46 3.02
C LYS A 50 -3.97 -14.58 2.76
N VAL A 51 -5.17 -15.09 3.04
CA VAL A 51 -6.41 -14.31 2.81
C VAL A 51 -6.42 -13.08 3.71
N TRP A 52 -6.02 -13.25 4.97
CA TRP A 52 -5.91 -12.14 5.91
C TRP A 52 -4.94 -11.07 5.40
N HIS A 53 -3.72 -11.49 5.07
CA HIS A 53 -2.70 -10.54 4.63
C HIS A 53 -3.06 -9.88 3.31
N ARG A 54 -3.65 -10.63 2.38
CA ARG A 54 -4.12 -10.08 1.11
C ARG A 54 -5.18 -9.00 1.34
N THR A 55 -6.16 -9.28 2.18
CA THR A 55 -7.24 -8.34 2.47
C THR A 55 -6.71 -7.06 3.09
N ILE A 56 -5.83 -7.18 4.09
CA ILE A 56 -5.23 -6.02 4.75
C ILE A 56 -4.36 -5.22 3.77
N ALA A 57 -3.52 -5.88 2.99
CA ALA A 57 -2.66 -5.20 2.03
C ALA A 57 -3.46 -4.46 0.97
N HIS A 58 -4.49 -5.11 0.42
CA HIS A 58 -5.36 -4.52 -0.59
C HIS A 58 -6.09 -3.29 -0.04
N ALA A 59 -6.70 -3.42 1.12
CA ALA A 59 -7.41 -2.32 1.76
C ALA A 59 -6.47 -1.15 2.09
N THR A 60 -5.27 -1.44 2.59
CA THR A 60 -4.29 -0.41 2.91
C THR A 60 -3.86 0.35 1.67
N CYS A 61 -3.62 -0.34 0.56
CA CYS A 61 -3.27 0.33 -0.70
C CYS A 61 -4.38 1.29 -1.15
N LEU A 62 -5.64 0.89 -1.05
CA LEU A 62 -6.76 1.76 -1.40
C LEU A 62 -6.82 2.98 -0.49
N PHE A 63 -6.61 2.80 0.81
CA PHE A 63 -6.54 3.91 1.76
C PHE A 63 -5.42 4.88 1.43
N VAL A 64 -4.24 4.36 1.09
CA VAL A 64 -3.11 5.21 0.71
C VAL A 64 -3.44 6.04 -0.51
N LEU A 65 -4.09 5.46 -1.52
CA LEU A 65 -4.49 6.19 -2.72
C LEU A 65 -5.51 7.29 -2.41
N VAL A 66 -6.42 7.05 -1.47
CA VAL A 66 -7.34 8.09 -0.99
C VAL A 66 -6.57 9.22 -0.30
N ASP A 67 -5.59 8.87 0.56
CA ASP A 67 -4.74 9.85 1.23
C ASP A 67 -3.95 10.70 0.23
N VAL A 68 -3.43 10.08 -0.83
CA VAL A 68 -2.70 10.77 -1.90
C VAL A 68 -3.60 11.81 -2.58
N LYS A 69 -4.81 11.42 -2.95
CA LYS A 69 -5.78 12.33 -3.56
C LYS A 69 -6.12 13.50 -2.63
N ALA A 70 -6.35 13.20 -1.36
CA ALA A 70 -6.69 14.22 -0.37
C ALA A 70 -5.54 15.21 -0.19
N ALA A 71 -4.30 14.72 -0.14
CA ALA A 71 -3.12 15.56 0.00
C ALA A 71 -2.93 16.49 -1.21
N ARG A 72 -3.11 15.95 -2.42
CA ARG A 72 -3.00 16.74 -3.65
C ARG A 72 -4.10 17.79 -3.76
N LYS A 73 -5.30 17.45 -3.34
CA LYS A 73 -6.43 18.38 -3.32
C LYS A 73 -6.18 19.53 -2.35
N ARG A 74 -5.64 19.25 -1.16
CA ARG A 74 -5.26 20.29 -0.20
C ARG A 74 -4.18 21.20 -0.75
N ALA A 75 -3.17 20.64 -1.40
CA ALA A 75 -2.08 21.41 -1.99
C ALA A 75 -2.58 22.34 -3.10
N SER A 76 -3.56 21.92 -3.89
CA SER A 76 -4.08 22.71 -5.00
C SER A 76 -5.04 23.84 -4.58
N ARG A 77 -5.37 23.92 -3.29
CA ARG A 77 -6.25 24.98 -2.75
C ARG A 77 -5.52 26.23 -2.30
N VAL A 78 -4.23 26.26 -2.44
CA VAL A 78 -3.41 27.40 -2.00
C VAL A 78 -3.57 28.59 -2.94
#